data_5464c43a8e6aa8dc851d05a9e5684fbe
#
_entry.id   5464c43a8e6aa8dc851d05a9e5684fbe
#
_cell.length_a   1.000
_cell.length_b   1.000
_cell.length_c   1.000
_cell.angle_alpha   90.00
_cell.angle_beta   90.00
_cell.angle_gamma   90.00
#
_symmetry.space_group_name_H-M   'P 1'
#
loop_
_entity.id
_entity.type
_entity.pdbx_description
1 polymer ?
#
loop_
_entity_poly.entity_id
_entity_poly.type
_entity_poly.pdbx_seq_one_letter_code
_entity_poly.pdbx_strand_id
1 'polypeptide(L)'
;MDSKPGISPGRLLLIYGVALVTLFVLIPAGLYFALDPERLDLDDAARASATGQFARLSDGYTHYEIAGPADGRVVVLAAGATVPYYIWDPTFKALVDAGFRVLRYDYYGRGFSDRPDIPFTQDLYVRQLHELLDATHISQPFDLAGLSFGGAVITSVAAHYPDRIRSLIYMDPAFRTPDTLTTIEAMPWAWNVMTAILNERAWAGSQLGDFLHPERFPDWPDRYRVQLRYRGFRRARLSDLRSNVEADQRDELQMVGMSHRPVLVVWGKQDPNVPFELSASLMSVMPDARLLAVDQSGHLPQWEQPAIVQPAIVSFLHEVQP
;
A
#
# COMPACT_ATOMS: atom_id res chain seq x y z
N MET A 1 -19.80 31.28 62.83
CA MET A 1 -19.83 30.97 61.37
C MET A 1 -18.39 31.01 60.89
N ASP A 2 -17.74 29.85 60.89
CA ASP A 2 -16.35 29.74 60.38
C ASP A 2 -16.35 29.76 58.86
N SER A 3 -15.83 30.82 58.28
CA SER A 3 -15.62 30.91 56.83
C SER A 3 -14.51 29.90 56.47
N LYS A 4 -14.84 28.87 55.68
CA LYS A 4 -13.88 27.97 55.12
C LYS A 4 -12.82 28.78 54.34
N PRO A 5 -11.52 28.53 54.54
CA PRO A 5 -10.49 29.24 53.81
C PRO A 5 -10.61 28.95 52.33
N GLY A 6 -10.82 29.99 51.50
CA GLY A 6 -10.85 29.90 50.07
C GLY A 6 -9.49 29.46 49.50
N ILE A 7 -9.47 28.74 48.41
CA ILE A 7 -8.24 28.33 47.74
C ILE A 7 -7.51 29.58 47.23
N SER A 8 -6.23 29.75 47.57
CA SER A 8 -5.46 30.89 47.08
C SER A 8 -5.28 30.87 45.58
N PRO A 9 -5.18 32.03 44.90
CA PRO A 9 -5.01 32.09 43.43
C PRO A 9 -3.81 31.29 42.92
N GLY A 10 -2.69 31.23 43.64
CA GLY A 10 -1.53 30.44 43.30
C GLY A 10 -1.79 28.93 43.36
N ARG A 11 -2.60 28.46 44.32
CA ARG A 11 -3.01 27.04 44.35
C ARG A 11 -3.97 26.69 43.23
N LEU A 12 -4.86 27.59 42.84
CA LEU A 12 -5.75 27.42 41.68
C LEU A 12 -4.95 27.30 40.38
N LEU A 13 -3.99 28.20 40.14
CA LEU A 13 -3.11 28.14 38.98
C LEU A 13 -2.30 26.82 38.93
N LEU A 14 -1.79 26.36 40.08
CA LEU A 14 -1.11 25.08 40.13
C LEU A 14 -2.01 23.91 39.81
N ILE A 15 -3.24 23.88 40.36
CA ILE A 15 -4.22 22.84 40.08
C ILE A 15 -4.58 22.81 38.61
N TYR A 16 -4.86 23.96 37.95
CA TYR A 16 -5.13 24.03 36.55
C TYR A 16 -3.92 23.62 35.71
N GLY A 17 -2.70 24.04 36.06
CA GLY A 17 -1.48 23.62 35.39
C GLY A 17 -1.28 22.10 35.44
N VAL A 18 -1.43 21.50 36.63
CA VAL A 18 -1.37 20.04 36.76
C VAL A 18 -2.47 19.33 35.99
N ALA A 19 -3.70 19.84 36.05
CA ALA A 19 -4.81 19.25 35.30
C ALA A 19 -4.57 19.30 33.78
N LEU A 20 -4.05 20.41 33.26
CA LEU A 20 -3.69 20.53 31.84
C LEU A 20 -2.59 19.56 31.44
N VAL A 21 -1.50 19.48 32.24
CA VAL A 21 -0.42 18.52 31.98
C VAL A 21 -0.94 17.09 32.04
N THR A 22 -1.76 16.75 33.02
CA THR A 22 -2.36 15.41 33.14
C THR A 22 -3.24 15.11 31.91
N LEU A 23 -4.12 16.02 31.52
CA LEU A 23 -5.06 15.81 30.43
C LEU A 23 -4.37 15.75 29.06
N PHE A 24 -3.42 16.64 28.79
CA PHE A 24 -2.85 16.80 27.45
C PHE A 24 -1.50 16.07 27.26
N VAL A 25 -0.86 15.62 28.34
CA VAL A 25 0.43 14.94 28.25
C VAL A 25 0.37 13.54 28.87
N LEU A 26 0.03 13.44 30.17
CA LEU A 26 0.16 12.16 30.86
C LEU A 26 -0.90 11.13 30.43
N ILE A 27 -2.16 11.56 30.22
CA ILE A 27 -3.18 10.63 29.74
C ILE A 27 -2.89 10.17 28.30
N PRO A 28 -2.62 11.04 27.31
CA PRO A 28 -2.25 10.60 25.98
C PRO A 28 -1.00 9.71 25.95
N ALA A 29 0.03 10.04 26.72
CA ALA A 29 1.23 9.20 26.85
C ALA A 29 0.90 7.81 27.43
N GLY A 30 0.11 7.77 28.50
CA GLY A 30 -0.33 6.51 29.11
C GLY A 30 -1.15 5.66 28.14
N LEU A 31 -2.09 6.28 27.40
CA LEU A 31 -2.87 5.61 26.35
C LEU A 31 -1.99 5.13 25.20
N TYR A 32 -1.03 5.93 24.77
CA TYR A 32 -0.05 5.53 23.75
C TYR A 32 0.65 4.23 24.15
N PHE A 33 1.27 4.19 25.32
CA PHE A 33 1.99 2.98 25.78
C PHE A 33 1.06 1.78 26.05
N ALA A 34 -0.18 2.03 26.49
CA ALA A 34 -1.12 0.97 26.77
C ALA A 34 -1.75 0.36 25.53
N LEU A 35 -2.04 1.18 24.52
CA LEU A 35 -2.79 0.82 23.34
C LEU A 35 -1.92 0.60 22.08
N ASP A 36 -0.63 0.97 22.14
CA ASP A 36 0.28 0.81 21.01
C ASP A 36 0.34 -0.65 20.54
N PRO A 37 -0.07 -0.97 19.31
CA PRO A 37 0.01 -2.30 18.77
C PRO A 37 1.45 -2.68 18.35
N GLU A 38 2.33 -1.73 18.07
CA GLU A 38 3.70 -1.95 17.55
C GLU A 38 4.66 -2.46 18.65
N ARG A 39 4.46 -3.71 19.08
CA ARG A 39 5.21 -4.31 20.19
C ARG A 39 6.24 -5.34 19.76
N LEU A 40 6.16 -5.81 18.52
CA LEU A 40 7.03 -6.85 17.99
C LEU A 40 8.12 -6.25 17.09
N ASP A 41 9.30 -6.86 17.14
CA ASP A 41 10.34 -6.60 16.17
C ASP A 41 10.19 -7.57 14.99
N LEU A 42 10.52 -7.12 13.79
CA LEU A 42 10.55 -7.97 12.60
C LEU A 42 11.94 -8.63 12.51
N ASP A 43 12.15 -9.60 13.40
CA ASP A 43 13.37 -10.37 13.52
C ASP A 43 13.32 -11.68 12.70
N ASP A 44 14.35 -12.50 12.83
CA ASP A 44 14.43 -13.77 12.09
C ASP A 44 13.35 -14.77 12.52
N ALA A 45 12.91 -14.71 13.80
CA ALA A 45 11.81 -15.55 14.27
C ALA A 45 10.47 -15.13 13.64
N ALA A 46 10.23 -13.83 13.54
CA ALA A 46 9.05 -13.30 12.86
C ALA A 46 9.06 -13.67 11.37
N ARG A 47 10.21 -13.53 10.69
CA ARG A 47 10.36 -13.92 9.28
C ARG A 47 10.16 -15.43 9.08
N ALA A 48 10.67 -16.27 9.98
CA ALA A 48 10.48 -17.71 9.91
C ALA A 48 9.01 -18.15 10.06
N SER A 49 8.15 -17.31 10.61
CA SER A 49 6.70 -17.57 10.73
C SER A 49 5.90 -17.17 9.50
N ALA A 50 6.50 -16.38 8.61
CA ALA A 50 5.84 -15.94 7.37
C ALA A 50 5.93 -17.01 6.28
N THR A 51 4.91 -17.07 5.42
CA THR A 51 5.00 -17.79 4.15
C THR A 51 5.78 -16.96 3.14
N GLY A 52 6.31 -17.59 2.08
CA GLY A 52 7.09 -16.87 1.07
C GLY A 52 8.59 -16.88 1.36
N GLN A 53 9.30 -15.94 0.81
CA GLN A 53 10.76 -15.86 0.81
C GLN A 53 11.22 -14.44 1.20
N PHE A 54 12.51 -14.31 1.52
CA PHE A 54 13.14 -13.05 1.85
C PHE A 54 14.38 -12.82 1.02
N ALA A 55 14.50 -11.63 0.41
CA ALA A 55 15.71 -11.17 -0.25
C ALA A 55 16.35 -10.05 0.59
N ARG A 56 17.66 -10.15 0.86
CA ARG A 56 18.41 -9.06 1.46
C ARG A 56 18.78 -8.06 0.38
N LEU A 57 18.20 -6.86 0.46
CA LEU A 57 18.45 -5.73 -0.44
C LEU A 57 19.23 -4.63 0.29
N SER A 58 19.52 -3.52 -0.39
CA SER A 58 20.35 -2.44 0.16
C SER A 58 19.77 -1.82 1.45
N ASP A 59 18.46 -1.62 1.51
CA ASP A 59 17.79 -0.95 2.63
C ASP A 59 17.14 -1.93 3.63
N GLY A 60 17.25 -3.25 3.44
CA GLY A 60 16.70 -4.24 4.35
C GLY A 60 16.25 -5.53 3.66
N TYR A 61 15.53 -6.36 4.39
CA TYR A 61 14.89 -7.55 3.84
C TYR A 61 13.57 -7.19 3.16
N THR A 62 13.38 -7.70 1.94
CA THR A 62 12.10 -7.66 1.23
C THR A 62 11.47 -9.04 1.24
N HIS A 63 10.24 -9.10 1.74
CA HIS A 63 9.39 -10.30 1.72
C HIS A 63 8.71 -10.42 0.36
N TYR A 64 8.79 -11.59 -0.25
CA TYR A 64 8.22 -11.85 -1.58
C TYR A 64 7.76 -13.29 -1.73
N GLU A 65 6.98 -13.53 -2.76
CA GLU A 65 6.61 -14.85 -3.23
C GLU A 65 6.76 -14.92 -4.74
N ILE A 66 7.34 -16.03 -5.23
CA ILE A 66 7.44 -16.30 -6.64
C ILE A 66 6.98 -17.73 -6.91
N ALA A 67 6.08 -17.91 -7.89
CA ALA A 67 5.53 -19.20 -8.26
C ALA A 67 5.30 -19.30 -9.76
N GLY A 68 5.02 -20.52 -10.23
CA GLY A 68 4.85 -20.85 -11.63
C GLY A 68 6.12 -21.45 -12.26
N PRO A 69 6.07 -21.82 -13.56
CA PRO A 69 7.19 -22.44 -14.26
C PRO A 69 8.43 -21.53 -14.28
N ALA A 70 9.61 -22.10 -14.09
CA ALA A 70 10.86 -21.32 -14.03
C ALA A 70 11.16 -20.58 -15.34
N ASP A 71 10.73 -21.13 -16.47
CA ASP A 71 10.82 -20.60 -17.83
C ASP A 71 9.55 -19.83 -18.26
N GLY A 72 8.57 -19.73 -17.38
CA GLY A 72 7.33 -19.01 -17.64
C GLY A 72 7.56 -17.51 -17.87
N ARG A 73 6.68 -16.91 -18.65
CA ARG A 73 6.64 -15.44 -18.84
C ARG A 73 6.42 -14.76 -17.49
N VAL A 74 7.27 -13.79 -17.16
CA VAL A 74 7.27 -13.15 -15.85
C VAL A 74 6.20 -12.07 -15.76
N VAL A 75 5.40 -12.12 -14.68
CA VAL A 75 4.47 -11.07 -14.27
C VAL A 75 4.83 -10.64 -12.85
N VAL A 76 4.97 -9.33 -12.63
CA VAL A 76 5.24 -8.73 -11.33
C VAL A 76 4.01 -7.99 -10.84
N LEU A 77 3.64 -8.22 -9.57
CA LEU A 77 2.46 -7.64 -8.94
C LEU A 77 2.87 -6.67 -7.82
N ALA A 78 2.66 -5.39 -8.04
CA ALA A 78 2.93 -4.30 -7.11
C ALA A 78 1.67 -3.96 -6.31
N ALA A 79 1.73 -4.10 -4.98
CA ALA A 79 0.58 -3.95 -4.09
C ALA A 79 0.09 -2.50 -3.95
N GLY A 80 -1.01 -2.30 -3.21
CA GLY A 80 -1.50 -0.98 -2.80
C GLY A 80 -0.72 -0.38 -1.63
N ALA A 81 -1.15 0.80 -1.19
CA ALA A 81 -0.43 1.59 -0.18
C ALA A 81 -0.34 0.93 1.20
N THR A 82 -1.31 0.12 1.57
CA THR A 82 -1.46 -0.32 2.98
C THR A 82 -1.46 -1.83 3.16
N VAL A 83 -2.03 -2.57 2.20
CA VAL A 83 -2.21 -4.01 2.29
C VAL A 83 -0.99 -4.74 1.71
N PRO A 84 -0.46 -5.75 2.41
CA PRO A 84 0.64 -6.57 1.90
C PRO A 84 0.32 -7.32 0.61
N TYR A 85 1.29 -8.00 0.05
CA TYR A 85 1.20 -8.69 -1.26
C TYR A 85 0.02 -9.64 -1.41
N TYR A 86 -0.56 -10.13 -0.31
CA TYR A 86 -1.73 -11.01 -0.35
C TYR A 86 -2.98 -10.34 -0.95
N ILE A 87 -2.97 -9.03 -1.12
CA ILE A 87 -4.01 -8.31 -1.85
C ILE A 87 -4.18 -8.84 -3.27
N TRP A 88 -3.14 -9.49 -3.77
CA TRP A 88 -3.09 -10.12 -5.08
C TRP A 88 -3.43 -11.62 -5.10
N ASP A 89 -3.84 -12.25 -3.96
CA ASP A 89 -4.07 -13.71 -3.91
C ASP A 89 -4.89 -14.26 -5.08
N PRO A 90 -6.07 -13.67 -5.46
CA PRO A 90 -6.85 -14.21 -6.57
C PRO A 90 -6.14 -14.12 -7.92
N THR A 91 -5.47 -12.97 -8.17
CA THR A 91 -4.74 -12.74 -9.44
C THR A 91 -3.47 -13.57 -9.49
N PHE A 92 -2.72 -13.65 -8.39
CA PHE A 92 -1.53 -14.49 -8.29
C PHE A 92 -1.84 -15.94 -8.64
N LYS A 93 -2.88 -16.50 -8.01
CA LYS A 93 -3.31 -17.86 -8.29
C LYS A 93 -3.72 -18.05 -9.77
N ALA A 94 -4.55 -17.17 -10.30
CA ALA A 94 -5.03 -17.28 -11.67
C ALA A 94 -3.90 -17.22 -12.71
N LEU A 95 -2.91 -16.36 -12.48
CA LEU A 95 -1.75 -16.25 -13.38
C LEU A 95 -0.82 -17.46 -13.28
N VAL A 96 -0.58 -17.98 -12.08
CA VAL A 96 0.21 -19.22 -11.89
C VAL A 96 -0.49 -20.40 -12.56
N ASP A 97 -1.80 -20.55 -12.38
CA ASP A 97 -2.60 -21.59 -13.03
C ASP A 97 -2.59 -21.47 -14.57
N ALA A 98 -2.45 -20.24 -15.09
CA ALA A 98 -2.32 -19.97 -16.53
C ALA A 98 -0.89 -20.16 -17.09
N GLY A 99 0.07 -20.58 -16.26
CA GLY A 99 1.44 -20.88 -16.67
C GLY A 99 2.41 -19.71 -16.66
N PHE A 100 2.06 -18.57 -16.05
CA PHE A 100 2.98 -17.45 -15.85
C PHE A 100 3.89 -17.71 -14.65
N ARG A 101 5.10 -17.15 -14.69
CA ARG A 101 5.98 -17.04 -13.53
C ARG A 101 5.67 -15.73 -12.83
N VAL A 102 5.05 -15.77 -11.65
CA VAL A 102 4.49 -14.60 -10.98
C VAL A 102 5.31 -14.25 -9.75
N LEU A 103 5.76 -12.99 -9.67
CA LEU A 103 6.42 -12.39 -8.50
C LEU A 103 5.47 -11.38 -7.86
N ARG A 104 5.28 -11.50 -6.55
CA ARG A 104 4.62 -10.49 -5.71
C ARG A 104 5.45 -10.22 -4.47
N TYR A 105 5.37 -9.00 -3.92
CA TYR A 105 6.22 -8.61 -2.80
C TYR A 105 5.55 -7.58 -1.89
N ASP A 106 6.01 -7.52 -0.65
CA ASP A 106 5.67 -6.47 0.29
C ASP A 106 6.62 -5.28 0.11
N TYR A 107 6.06 -4.08 -0.02
CA TYR A 107 6.88 -2.88 0.06
C TYR A 107 7.57 -2.76 1.41
N TYR A 108 8.70 -2.07 1.47
CA TYR A 108 9.25 -1.61 2.73
C TYR A 108 8.16 -0.92 3.55
N GLY A 109 8.13 -1.17 4.86
CA GLY A 109 7.10 -0.65 5.74
C GLY A 109 5.81 -1.47 5.78
N ARG A 110 5.64 -2.50 4.95
CA ARG A 110 4.43 -3.34 4.83
C ARG A 110 4.75 -4.81 5.09
N GLY A 111 3.69 -5.55 5.45
CA GLY A 111 3.77 -7.00 5.60
C GLY A 111 4.94 -7.43 6.47
N PHE A 112 5.77 -8.31 5.90
CA PHE A 112 7.00 -8.80 6.52
C PHE A 112 8.28 -8.21 5.92
N SER A 113 8.20 -7.22 5.02
CA SER A 113 9.36 -6.44 4.59
C SER A 113 9.82 -5.49 5.69
N ASP A 114 11.12 -5.20 5.71
CA ASP A 114 11.73 -4.33 6.71
C ASP A 114 11.12 -2.91 6.70
N ARG A 115 11.35 -2.20 7.79
CA ARG A 115 10.88 -0.83 8.02
C ARG A 115 12.09 0.08 8.31
N PRO A 116 12.96 0.31 7.29
CA PRO A 116 14.17 1.12 7.49
C PRO A 116 13.82 2.53 7.96
N ASP A 117 14.72 3.14 8.73
CA ASP A 117 14.55 4.51 9.21
C ASP A 117 15.09 5.53 8.21
N ILE A 118 14.46 5.55 7.05
CA ILE A 118 14.78 6.43 5.92
C ILE A 118 13.48 7.03 5.36
N PRO A 119 13.54 8.10 4.54
CA PRO A 119 12.38 8.60 3.81
C PRO A 119 11.82 7.55 2.85
N PHE A 120 10.51 7.34 2.90
CA PHE A 120 9.78 6.45 1.98
C PHE A 120 9.33 7.28 0.78
N THR A 121 10.18 7.30 -0.23
CA THR A 121 9.99 8.07 -1.47
C THR A 121 9.65 7.15 -2.64
N GLN A 122 9.22 7.73 -3.76
CA GLN A 122 9.03 7.01 -5.01
C GLN A 122 10.29 6.22 -5.41
N ASP A 123 11.46 6.87 -5.34
CA ASP A 123 12.75 6.24 -5.67
C ASP A 123 13.07 5.03 -4.80
N LEU A 124 12.66 5.04 -3.54
CA LEU A 124 12.82 3.88 -2.65
C LEU A 124 12.09 2.66 -3.19
N TYR A 125 10.84 2.82 -3.63
CA TYR A 125 10.02 1.71 -4.12
C TYR A 125 10.47 1.24 -5.50
N VAL A 126 10.88 2.15 -6.37
CA VAL A 126 11.48 1.81 -7.67
C VAL A 126 12.77 1.01 -7.46
N ARG A 127 13.66 1.49 -6.57
CA ARG A 127 14.91 0.78 -6.22
C ARG A 127 14.64 -0.58 -5.59
N GLN A 128 13.69 -0.66 -4.64
CA GLN A 128 13.31 -1.93 -4.01
C GLN A 128 12.90 -2.98 -5.04
N LEU A 129 12.05 -2.61 -6.01
CA LEU A 129 11.63 -3.53 -7.06
C LEU A 129 12.82 -3.93 -7.94
N HIS A 130 13.65 -2.97 -8.36
CA HIS A 130 14.80 -3.25 -9.22
C HIS A 130 15.78 -4.24 -8.57
N GLU A 131 16.16 -3.98 -7.30
CA GLU A 131 17.05 -4.86 -6.54
C GLU A 131 16.42 -6.24 -6.29
N LEU A 132 15.10 -6.32 -6.10
CA LEU A 132 14.40 -7.59 -5.95
C LEU A 132 14.42 -8.41 -7.24
N LEU A 133 14.25 -7.78 -8.39
CA LEU A 133 14.37 -8.44 -9.69
C LEU A 133 15.78 -9.03 -9.89
N ASP A 134 16.82 -8.29 -9.50
CA ASP A 134 18.20 -8.77 -9.56
C ASP A 134 18.43 -9.95 -8.60
N ALA A 135 17.95 -9.83 -7.35
CA ALA A 135 18.05 -10.89 -6.35
C ALA A 135 17.29 -12.17 -6.72
N THR A 136 16.23 -12.06 -7.52
CA THR A 136 15.43 -13.19 -8.03
C THR A 136 15.86 -13.66 -9.43
N HIS A 137 16.95 -13.08 -9.96
CA HIS A 137 17.52 -13.40 -11.29
C HIS A 137 16.52 -13.19 -12.44
N ILE A 138 15.64 -12.19 -12.31
CA ILE A 138 14.71 -11.78 -13.37
C ILE A 138 15.40 -10.70 -14.21
N SER A 139 16.04 -11.09 -15.31
CA SER A 139 16.76 -10.17 -16.21
C SER A 139 16.00 -9.86 -17.50
N GLN A 140 15.09 -10.74 -17.93
CA GLN A 140 14.26 -10.55 -19.13
C GLN A 140 13.18 -9.47 -18.90
N PRO A 141 12.61 -8.88 -19.98
CA PRO A 141 11.44 -8.04 -19.89
C PRO A 141 10.26 -8.78 -19.25
N PHE A 142 9.45 -8.05 -18.46
CA PHE A 142 8.36 -8.62 -17.70
C PHE A 142 7.08 -7.77 -17.86
N ASP A 143 5.94 -8.36 -17.51
CA ASP A 143 4.67 -7.65 -17.39
C ASP A 143 4.52 -7.14 -15.95
N LEU A 144 3.98 -5.93 -15.79
CA LEU A 144 3.93 -5.27 -14.50
C LEU A 144 2.51 -4.80 -14.19
N ALA A 145 1.96 -5.28 -13.07
CA ALA A 145 0.64 -4.90 -12.59
C ALA A 145 0.75 -4.09 -11.29
N GLY A 146 -0.04 -3.03 -11.16
CA GLY A 146 -0.08 -2.18 -9.98
C GLY A 146 -1.50 -1.83 -9.57
N LEU A 147 -1.80 -2.03 -8.28
CA LEU A 147 -3.07 -1.67 -7.65
C LEU A 147 -2.92 -0.37 -6.87
N SER A 148 -3.85 0.58 -7.08
CA SER A 148 -3.89 1.80 -6.26
C SER A 148 -2.53 2.53 -6.27
N PHE A 149 -1.91 2.73 -5.11
CA PHE A 149 -0.53 3.21 -4.96
C PHE A 149 0.48 2.46 -5.85
N GLY A 150 0.29 1.15 -6.04
CA GLY A 150 1.10 0.38 -6.98
C GLY A 150 1.02 0.89 -8.41
N GLY A 151 -0.08 1.55 -8.78
CA GLY A 151 -0.20 2.24 -10.07
C GLY A 151 0.84 3.35 -10.22
N ALA A 152 1.06 4.16 -9.18
CA ALA A 152 2.10 5.17 -9.15
C ALA A 152 3.50 4.54 -9.26
N VAL A 153 3.77 3.47 -8.50
CA VAL A 153 5.07 2.78 -8.54
C VAL A 153 5.36 2.22 -9.92
N ILE A 154 4.40 1.53 -10.55
CA ILE A 154 4.63 0.93 -11.88
C ILE A 154 4.78 1.99 -12.98
N THR A 155 4.14 3.14 -12.83
CA THR A 155 4.32 4.28 -13.75
C THR A 155 5.77 4.75 -13.73
N SER A 156 6.34 5.00 -12.55
CA SER A 156 7.74 5.42 -12.44
C SER A 156 8.72 4.34 -12.90
N VAL A 157 8.45 3.06 -12.58
CA VAL A 157 9.28 1.96 -13.09
C VAL A 157 9.25 1.92 -14.61
N ALA A 158 8.08 2.06 -15.23
CA ALA A 158 7.93 2.00 -16.69
C ALA A 158 8.54 3.22 -17.39
N ALA A 159 8.50 4.40 -16.76
CA ALA A 159 9.12 5.61 -17.28
C ALA A 159 10.64 5.55 -17.24
N HIS A 160 11.22 5.04 -16.14
CA HIS A 160 12.68 5.00 -15.94
C HIS A 160 13.37 3.77 -16.55
N TYR A 161 12.64 2.63 -16.68
CA TYR A 161 13.15 1.37 -17.21
C TYR A 161 12.28 0.81 -18.34
N PRO A 162 12.04 1.60 -19.41
CA PRO A 162 11.08 1.25 -20.46
C PRO A 162 11.39 -0.07 -21.14
N ASP A 163 12.67 -0.41 -21.34
CA ASP A 163 13.09 -1.64 -22.01
C ASP A 163 12.85 -2.92 -21.18
N ARG A 164 12.58 -2.75 -19.89
CA ARG A 164 12.30 -3.86 -18.98
C ARG A 164 10.81 -4.22 -18.93
N ILE A 165 9.94 -3.35 -19.43
CA ILE A 165 8.49 -3.50 -19.30
C ILE A 165 7.88 -3.90 -20.63
N ARG A 166 7.23 -5.08 -20.65
CA ARG A 166 6.52 -5.60 -21.82
C ARG A 166 5.11 -5.04 -21.92
N SER A 167 4.35 -5.12 -20.85
CA SER A 167 3.01 -4.54 -20.74
C SER A 167 2.72 -4.05 -19.33
N LEU A 168 1.68 -3.24 -19.20
CA LEU A 168 1.24 -2.70 -17.91
C LEU A 168 -0.23 -3.07 -17.63
N ILE A 169 -0.51 -3.34 -16.36
CA ILE A 169 -1.87 -3.54 -15.86
C ILE A 169 -2.07 -2.59 -14.69
N TYR A 170 -2.92 -1.59 -14.88
CA TYR A 170 -3.36 -0.69 -13.83
C TYR A 170 -4.67 -1.20 -13.24
N MET A 171 -4.75 -1.30 -11.93
CA MET A 171 -5.95 -1.69 -11.21
C MET A 171 -6.29 -0.62 -10.18
N ASP A 172 -7.42 0.07 -10.40
CA ASP A 172 -7.86 1.19 -9.56
C ASP A 172 -6.70 2.13 -9.16
N PRO A 173 -5.90 2.62 -10.16
CA PRO A 173 -4.60 3.21 -9.89
C PRO A 173 -4.73 4.59 -9.26
N ALA A 174 -3.97 4.83 -8.19
CA ALA A 174 -3.73 6.16 -7.68
C ALA A 174 -2.63 6.84 -8.50
N PHE A 175 -2.91 8.01 -9.05
CA PHE A 175 -1.97 8.86 -9.80
C PHE A 175 -2.15 10.34 -9.49
N ARG A 176 -3.00 10.68 -8.53
CA ARG A 176 -3.19 12.03 -7.97
C ARG A 176 -3.50 11.90 -6.49
N THR A 177 -2.79 12.69 -5.68
CA THR A 177 -3.08 12.85 -4.26
C THR A 177 -3.48 14.29 -3.94
N PRO A 178 -4.21 14.53 -2.84
CA PRO A 178 -4.38 15.88 -2.32
C PRO A 178 -3.02 16.53 -2.07
N ASP A 179 -2.88 17.78 -2.50
CA ASP A 179 -1.62 18.54 -2.40
C ASP A 179 -1.25 18.93 -0.95
N THR A 180 -2.07 18.58 0.03
CA THR A 180 -1.88 19.02 1.42
C THR A 180 -2.02 17.87 2.41
N LEU A 181 -1.03 17.75 3.30
CA LEU A 181 -1.14 16.93 4.50
C LEU A 181 -2.19 17.51 5.45
N THR A 182 -2.91 16.65 6.16
CA THR A 182 -3.74 17.11 7.27
C THR A 182 -2.86 17.67 8.38
N THR A 183 -3.44 18.52 9.25
CA THR A 183 -2.72 19.10 10.40
C THR A 183 -2.10 18.03 11.31
N ILE A 184 -2.74 16.86 11.42
CA ILE A 184 -2.26 15.75 12.26
C ILE A 184 -1.05 15.09 11.64
N GLU A 185 -1.08 14.84 10.32
CA GLU A 185 0.05 14.26 9.56
C GLU A 185 1.25 15.20 9.52
N ALA A 186 1.03 16.51 9.56
CA ALA A 186 2.10 17.50 9.69
C ALA A 186 2.81 17.45 11.06
N MET A 187 2.16 16.89 12.10
CA MET A 187 2.70 16.76 13.45
C MET A 187 2.96 15.28 13.83
N PRO A 188 4.19 14.76 13.68
CA PRO A 188 4.50 13.32 13.88
C PRO A 188 4.10 12.78 15.24
N TRP A 189 4.25 13.56 16.30
CA TRP A 189 3.85 13.13 17.63
C TRP A 189 2.32 12.96 17.77
N ALA A 190 1.55 13.88 17.18
CA ALA A 190 0.08 13.80 17.18
C ALA A 190 -0.41 12.61 16.35
N TRP A 191 0.20 12.38 15.18
CA TRP A 191 0.00 11.18 14.36
C TRP A 191 0.24 9.90 15.17
N ASN A 192 1.40 9.76 15.81
CA ASN A 192 1.75 8.57 16.58
C ASN A 192 0.76 8.33 17.73
N VAL A 193 0.40 9.36 18.48
CA VAL A 193 -0.56 9.26 19.59
C VAL A 193 -1.94 8.89 19.09
N MET A 194 -2.44 9.59 18.07
CA MET A 194 -3.76 9.35 17.51
C MET A 194 -3.87 7.94 16.93
N THR A 195 -2.90 7.51 16.13
CA THR A 195 -2.94 6.20 15.48
C THR A 195 -2.74 5.04 16.46
N ALA A 196 -2.04 5.25 17.58
CA ALA A 196 -1.98 4.28 18.66
C ALA A 196 -3.31 4.18 19.43
N ILE A 197 -3.95 5.34 19.70
CA ILE A 197 -5.24 5.39 20.42
C ILE A 197 -6.39 4.85 19.58
N LEU A 198 -6.42 5.10 18.27
CA LEU A 198 -7.43 4.57 17.35
C LEU A 198 -7.45 3.05 17.27
N ASN A 199 -6.53 2.45 17.90
CA ASN A 199 -6.24 1.04 18.11
C ASN A 199 -6.20 0.17 16.83
N GLU A 200 -5.56 -0.96 16.98
CA GLU A 200 -5.39 -1.97 15.94
C GLU A 200 -6.71 -2.39 15.26
N ARG A 201 -7.81 -2.45 16.03
CA ARG A 201 -9.12 -2.91 15.51
C ARG A 201 -9.76 -1.90 14.58
N ALA A 202 -9.74 -0.61 14.96
CA ALA A 202 -10.33 0.45 14.13
C ALA A 202 -9.56 0.59 12.82
N TRP A 203 -8.21 0.55 12.87
CA TRP A 203 -7.40 0.66 11.67
C TRP A 203 -7.56 -0.56 10.75
N ALA A 204 -7.51 -1.76 11.30
CA ALA A 204 -7.74 -2.97 10.51
C ALA A 204 -9.17 -3.02 9.95
N GLY A 205 -10.16 -2.60 10.74
CA GLY A 205 -11.55 -2.54 10.32
C GLY A 205 -11.81 -1.54 9.18
N SER A 206 -11.07 -0.43 9.14
CA SER A 206 -11.23 0.57 8.07
C SER A 206 -10.87 0.03 6.67
N GLN A 207 -10.06 -1.02 6.60
CA GLN A 207 -9.72 -1.67 5.33
C GLN A 207 -10.92 -2.37 4.66
N LEU A 208 -11.99 -2.64 5.39
CA LEU A 208 -13.24 -3.11 4.81
C LEU A 208 -13.92 -2.07 3.94
N GLY A 209 -13.60 -0.78 4.12
CA GLY A 209 -14.09 0.32 3.29
C GLY A 209 -13.60 0.26 1.83
N ASP A 210 -12.59 -0.55 1.52
CA ASP A 210 -12.12 -0.77 0.16
C ASP A 210 -13.10 -1.61 -0.68
N PHE A 211 -13.99 -2.35 -0.01
CA PHE A 211 -14.96 -3.23 -0.66
C PHE A 211 -16.34 -2.57 -0.79
N LEU A 212 -17.02 -2.82 -1.88
CA LEU A 212 -18.45 -2.52 -2.03
C LEU A 212 -19.30 -3.45 -1.16
N HIS A 213 -18.86 -4.73 -1.01
CA HIS A 213 -19.53 -5.77 -0.25
C HIS A 213 -18.63 -6.33 0.87
N PRO A 214 -18.34 -5.53 1.92
CA PRO A 214 -17.40 -5.90 2.98
C PRO A 214 -17.83 -7.15 3.77
N GLU A 215 -19.13 -7.46 3.83
CA GLU A 215 -19.68 -8.64 4.49
C GLU A 215 -19.20 -9.97 3.87
N ARG A 216 -18.68 -9.93 2.65
CA ARG A 216 -18.11 -11.10 1.97
C ARG A 216 -16.67 -11.40 2.43
N PHE A 217 -16.03 -10.47 3.13
CA PHE A 217 -14.63 -10.54 3.52
C PHE A 217 -14.42 -10.31 5.03
N PRO A 218 -15.15 -11.06 5.91
CA PRO A 218 -15.14 -10.81 7.36
C PRO A 218 -13.76 -10.98 8.01
N ASP A 219 -12.89 -11.82 7.42
CA ASP A 219 -11.56 -12.12 7.96
C ASP A 219 -10.48 -11.11 7.48
N TRP A 220 -10.82 -10.17 6.61
CA TRP A 220 -9.89 -9.20 6.07
C TRP A 220 -9.17 -8.35 7.13
N PRO A 221 -9.87 -7.83 8.16
CA PRO A 221 -9.23 -7.10 9.24
C PRO A 221 -8.21 -7.93 10.02
N ASP A 222 -8.45 -9.23 10.19
CA ASP A 222 -7.52 -10.10 10.93
C ASP A 222 -6.22 -10.34 10.15
N ARG A 223 -6.31 -10.52 8.84
CA ARG A 223 -5.12 -10.59 7.97
C ARG A 223 -4.31 -9.29 8.01
N TYR A 224 -4.99 -8.14 7.92
CA TYR A 224 -4.35 -6.84 7.94
C TYR A 224 -3.67 -6.54 9.27
N ARG A 225 -4.29 -6.95 10.38
CA ARG A 225 -3.83 -6.69 11.75
C ARG A 225 -2.42 -7.23 12.03
N VAL A 226 -1.99 -8.29 11.35
CA VAL A 226 -0.69 -8.92 11.57
C VAL A 226 0.45 -7.91 11.45
N GLN A 227 0.46 -7.10 10.40
CA GLN A 227 1.54 -6.13 10.14
C GLN A 227 1.56 -4.95 11.12
N LEU A 228 0.40 -4.59 11.72
CA LEU A 228 0.30 -3.48 12.68
C LEU A 228 1.06 -3.74 13.98
N ARG A 229 1.39 -4.99 14.27
CA ARG A 229 2.07 -5.40 15.49
C ARG A 229 3.57 -5.17 15.44
N TYR A 230 4.14 -4.97 14.25
CA TYR A 230 5.57 -4.79 14.04
C TYR A 230 5.96 -3.32 14.06
N ARG A 231 7.01 -3.00 14.85
CA ARG A 231 7.53 -1.62 15.01
C ARG A 231 7.91 -1.00 13.68
N GLY A 232 7.55 0.28 13.53
CA GLY A 232 7.90 1.10 12.38
C GLY A 232 6.81 1.17 11.30
N PHE A 233 5.69 0.46 11.42
CA PHE A 233 4.58 0.55 10.47
C PHE A 233 4.03 1.97 10.37
N ARG A 234 3.69 2.59 11.52
CA ARG A 234 3.15 3.96 11.54
C ARG A 234 4.14 5.00 11.02
N ARG A 235 5.43 4.83 11.37
CA ARG A 235 6.49 5.71 10.88
C ARG A 235 6.63 5.61 9.36
N ALA A 236 6.67 4.41 8.82
CA ALA A 236 6.70 4.18 7.38
C ALA A 236 5.48 4.81 6.69
N ARG A 237 4.28 4.59 7.23
CA ARG A 237 3.05 5.15 6.67
C ARG A 237 3.03 6.67 6.70
N LEU A 238 3.47 7.30 7.79
CA LEU A 238 3.59 8.75 7.87
C LEU A 238 4.63 9.29 6.86
N SER A 239 5.72 8.55 6.66
CA SER A 239 6.75 8.93 5.69
C SER A 239 6.20 8.94 4.26
N ASP A 240 5.40 7.93 3.86
CA ASP A 240 4.75 7.92 2.54
C ASP A 240 3.86 9.15 2.33
N LEU A 241 2.99 9.42 3.29
CA LEU A 241 2.07 10.56 3.23
C LEU A 241 2.83 11.89 3.06
N ARG A 242 3.96 12.02 3.77
CA ARG A 242 4.80 13.23 3.72
C ARG A 242 5.62 13.34 2.44
N SER A 243 6.03 12.22 1.89
CA SER A 243 6.81 12.19 0.66
C SER A 243 5.94 12.37 -0.58
N ASN A 244 4.60 12.34 -0.41
CA ASN A 244 3.63 12.51 -1.47
C ASN A 244 3.96 11.65 -2.72
N VAL A 245 4.21 10.35 -2.47
CA VAL A 245 4.73 9.41 -3.48
C VAL A 245 3.83 9.27 -4.70
N GLU A 246 2.54 9.57 -4.54
CA GLU A 246 1.54 9.49 -5.62
C GLU A 246 1.31 10.85 -6.30
N ALA A 247 2.07 11.89 -5.92
CA ALA A 247 1.86 13.23 -6.45
C ALA A 247 2.33 13.34 -7.90
N ASP A 248 1.63 14.16 -8.61
CA ASP A 248 1.85 14.69 -9.96
C ASP A 248 2.79 13.87 -10.87
N GLN A 249 2.32 12.74 -11.34
CA GLN A 249 3.05 11.86 -12.26
C GLN A 249 2.73 12.15 -13.73
N ARG A 250 2.26 13.37 -14.08
CA ARG A 250 1.84 13.70 -15.44
C ARG A 250 2.90 13.41 -16.49
N ASP A 251 4.14 13.79 -16.22
CA ASP A 251 5.24 13.60 -17.18
C ASP A 251 5.54 12.11 -17.37
N GLU A 252 5.60 11.34 -16.28
CA GLU A 252 5.82 9.89 -16.33
C GLU A 252 4.66 9.16 -17.05
N LEU A 253 3.40 9.54 -16.76
CA LEU A 253 2.22 8.99 -17.45
C LEU A 253 2.25 9.30 -18.94
N GLN A 254 2.68 10.51 -19.35
CA GLN A 254 2.86 10.86 -20.75
C GLN A 254 3.97 10.02 -21.41
N MET A 255 5.10 9.83 -20.72
CA MET A 255 6.18 8.95 -21.23
C MET A 255 5.68 7.51 -21.43
N VAL A 256 4.90 6.99 -20.49
CA VAL A 256 4.27 5.66 -20.61
C VAL A 256 3.30 5.62 -21.79
N GLY A 257 2.44 6.62 -21.96
CA GLY A 257 1.49 6.70 -23.06
C GLY A 257 2.17 6.76 -24.44
N MET A 258 3.25 7.55 -24.54
CA MET A 258 4.03 7.66 -25.79
C MET A 258 4.84 6.39 -26.14
N SER A 259 4.99 5.46 -25.22
CA SER A 259 5.72 4.21 -25.45
C SER A 259 4.95 3.21 -26.29
N HIS A 260 3.65 3.44 -26.53
CA HIS A 260 2.74 2.56 -27.29
C HIS A 260 2.74 1.09 -26.85
N ARG A 261 3.13 0.84 -25.58
CA ARG A 261 3.09 -0.51 -25.03
C ARG A 261 1.67 -0.94 -24.69
N PRO A 262 1.37 -2.23 -24.72
CA PRO A 262 0.05 -2.71 -24.31
C PRO A 262 -0.24 -2.35 -22.85
N VAL A 263 -1.40 -1.73 -22.61
CA VAL A 263 -1.88 -1.36 -21.28
C VAL A 263 -3.31 -1.85 -21.09
N LEU A 264 -3.56 -2.52 -19.96
CA LEU A 264 -4.89 -2.83 -19.47
C LEU A 264 -5.17 -1.98 -18.22
N VAL A 265 -6.29 -1.28 -18.21
CA VAL A 265 -6.81 -0.55 -17.06
C VAL A 265 -8.04 -1.29 -16.54
N VAL A 266 -8.01 -1.76 -15.32
CA VAL A 266 -9.14 -2.39 -14.63
C VAL A 266 -9.62 -1.43 -13.55
N TRP A 267 -10.94 -1.18 -13.48
CA TRP A 267 -11.46 -0.21 -12.51
C TRP A 267 -12.85 -0.58 -12.00
N GLY A 268 -12.99 -0.61 -10.66
CA GLY A 268 -14.27 -0.78 -10.00
C GLY A 268 -15.14 0.48 -10.16
N LYS A 269 -16.37 0.34 -10.68
CA LYS A 269 -17.24 1.51 -10.91
C LYS A 269 -17.72 2.17 -9.62
N GLN A 270 -17.69 1.46 -8.51
CA GLN A 270 -18.09 1.95 -7.20
C GLN A 270 -16.89 2.12 -6.26
N ASP A 271 -15.70 2.38 -6.82
CA ASP A 271 -14.48 2.60 -6.04
C ASP A 271 -14.63 3.84 -5.12
N PRO A 272 -14.60 3.65 -3.78
CA PRO A 272 -14.73 4.75 -2.83
C PRO A 272 -13.43 5.53 -2.61
N ASN A 273 -12.28 4.98 -3.00
CA ASN A 273 -10.95 5.54 -2.75
C ASN A 273 -10.43 6.32 -3.95
N VAL A 274 -10.53 5.73 -5.14
CA VAL A 274 -10.10 6.35 -6.40
C VAL A 274 -11.29 6.37 -7.37
N PRO A 275 -12.01 7.49 -7.45
CA PRO A 275 -13.25 7.58 -8.22
C PRO A 275 -13.08 7.13 -9.68
N PHE A 276 -14.02 6.31 -10.16
CA PHE A 276 -14.00 5.73 -11.51
C PHE A 276 -13.89 6.81 -12.61
N GLU A 277 -14.42 8.00 -12.38
CA GLU A 277 -14.36 9.14 -13.30
C GLU A 277 -12.92 9.52 -13.67
N LEU A 278 -11.95 9.25 -12.80
CA LEU A 278 -10.53 9.48 -13.06
C LEU A 278 -9.97 8.57 -14.17
N SER A 279 -10.64 7.47 -14.48
CA SER A 279 -10.25 6.58 -15.59
C SER A 279 -10.20 7.34 -16.91
N ALA A 280 -11.11 8.29 -17.14
CA ALA A 280 -11.12 9.11 -18.36
C ALA A 280 -9.83 9.95 -18.49
N SER A 281 -9.32 10.48 -17.37
CA SER A 281 -8.05 11.22 -17.35
C SER A 281 -6.86 10.32 -17.68
N LEU A 282 -6.81 9.10 -17.12
CA LEU A 282 -5.76 8.13 -17.43
C LEU A 282 -5.81 7.70 -18.90
N MET A 283 -7.00 7.36 -19.41
CA MET A 283 -7.19 6.96 -20.80
C MET A 283 -6.82 8.07 -21.80
N SER A 284 -6.96 9.34 -21.40
CA SER A 284 -6.61 10.47 -22.27
C SER A 284 -5.11 10.59 -22.55
N VAL A 285 -4.26 10.13 -21.62
CA VAL A 285 -2.79 10.11 -21.76
C VAL A 285 -2.24 8.78 -22.25
N MET A 286 -3.07 7.73 -22.26
CA MET A 286 -2.73 6.37 -22.73
C MET A 286 -3.75 5.92 -23.79
N PRO A 287 -3.74 6.48 -25.01
CA PRO A 287 -4.80 6.26 -26.00
C PRO A 287 -4.93 4.80 -26.47
N ASP A 288 -3.86 4.02 -26.38
CA ASP A 288 -3.83 2.60 -26.76
C ASP A 288 -4.24 1.66 -25.61
N ALA A 289 -4.51 2.20 -24.41
CA ALA A 289 -4.93 1.40 -23.26
C ALA A 289 -6.36 0.85 -23.46
N ARG A 290 -6.59 -0.35 -22.91
CA ARG A 290 -7.92 -0.97 -22.85
C ARG A 290 -8.49 -0.78 -21.45
N LEU A 291 -9.72 -0.29 -21.35
CA LEU A 291 -10.42 -0.13 -20.08
C LEU A 291 -11.40 -1.29 -19.85
N LEU A 292 -11.25 -1.97 -18.72
CA LEU A 292 -12.22 -2.89 -18.16
C LEU A 292 -12.90 -2.21 -16.97
N ALA A 293 -14.07 -1.63 -17.19
CA ALA A 293 -14.91 -1.09 -16.13
C ALA A 293 -15.72 -2.21 -15.47
N VAL A 294 -15.51 -2.42 -14.16
CA VAL A 294 -16.08 -3.55 -13.42
C VAL A 294 -17.29 -3.08 -12.62
N ASP A 295 -18.47 -3.58 -12.97
CA ASP A 295 -19.69 -3.33 -12.21
C ASP A 295 -19.70 -4.09 -10.89
N GLN A 296 -20.43 -3.58 -9.90
CA GLN A 296 -20.57 -4.20 -8.58
C GLN A 296 -19.22 -4.47 -7.92
N SER A 297 -18.33 -3.46 -7.97
CA SER A 297 -16.99 -3.53 -7.40
C SER A 297 -16.56 -2.19 -6.85
N GLY A 298 -16.01 -2.20 -5.64
CA GLY A 298 -15.25 -1.13 -5.02
C GLY A 298 -13.80 -1.11 -5.50
N HIS A 299 -12.88 -0.81 -4.58
CA HIS A 299 -11.44 -0.62 -4.84
C HIS A 299 -10.65 -1.93 -5.09
N LEU A 300 -11.28 -3.10 -4.91
CA LEU A 300 -10.62 -4.39 -5.04
C LEU A 300 -11.34 -5.32 -6.03
N PRO A 301 -11.44 -4.96 -7.32
CA PRO A 301 -12.19 -5.74 -8.30
C PRO A 301 -11.67 -7.16 -8.48
N GLN A 302 -10.39 -7.42 -8.25
CA GLN A 302 -9.81 -8.76 -8.30
C GLN A 302 -10.35 -9.68 -7.20
N TRP A 303 -10.87 -9.14 -6.09
CA TRP A 303 -11.51 -9.87 -5.01
C TRP A 303 -13.03 -9.93 -5.15
N GLU A 304 -13.65 -8.84 -5.57
CA GLU A 304 -15.11 -8.72 -5.61
C GLU A 304 -15.71 -9.36 -6.86
N GLN A 305 -15.01 -9.26 -8.01
CA GLN A 305 -15.44 -9.80 -9.30
C GLN A 305 -14.36 -10.67 -9.96
N PRO A 306 -13.82 -11.71 -9.26
CA PRO A 306 -12.72 -12.50 -9.78
C PRO A 306 -13.08 -13.24 -11.08
N ALA A 307 -14.35 -13.61 -11.28
CA ALA A 307 -14.82 -14.30 -12.49
C ALA A 307 -14.79 -13.40 -13.76
N ILE A 308 -14.73 -12.07 -13.58
CA ILE A 308 -14.60 -11.10 -14.68
C ILE A 308 -13.13 -10.69 -14.82
N VAL A 309 -12.49 -10.33 -13.72
CA VAL A 309 -11.17 -9.70 -13.71
C VAL A 309 -10.07 -10.69 -14.10
N GLN A 310 -10.07 -11.91 -13.51
CA GLN A 310 -8.97 -12.85 -13.75
C GLN A 310 -8.88 -13.32 -15.21
N PRO A 311 -9.99 -13.74 -15.87
CA PRO A 311 -9.91 -14.11 -17.29
C PRO A 311 -9.50 -12.94 -18.19
N ALA A 312 -9.92 -11.72 -17.88
CA ALA A 312 -9.55 -10.54 -18.65
C ALA A 312 -8.05 -10.25 -18.59
N ILE A 313 -7.44 -10.34 -17.38
CA ILE A 313 -6.00 -10.19 -17.20
C ILE A 313 -5.24 -11.28 -17.95
N VAL A 314 -5.64 -12.55 -17.78
CA VAL A 314 -4.99 -13.69 -18.46
C VAL A 314 -5.08 -13.55 -19.99
N SER A 315 -6.26 -13.21 -20.52
CA SER A 315 -6.46 -13.00 -21.97
C SER A 315 -5.57 -11.86 -22.47
N PHE A 316 -5.57 -10.71 -21.79
CA PHE A 316 -4.72 -9.58 -22.15
C PHE A 316 -3.23 -9.98 -22.23
N LEU A 317 -2.73 -10.69 -21.23
CA LEU A 317 -1.33 -11.11 -21.20
C LEU A 317 -1.00 -12.12 -22.32
N HIS A 318 -1.92 -13.01 -22.70
CA HIS A 318 -1.73 -13.92 -23.82
C HIS A 318 -1.74 -13.23 -25.18
N GLU A 319 -2.50 -12.14 -25.32
CA GLU A 319 -2.55 -11.33 -26.55
C GLU A 319 -1.28 -10.48 -26.76
N VAL A 320 -0.61 -10.10 -25.67
CA VAL A 320 0.66 -9.35 -25.73
C VAL A 320 1.77 -10.29 -26.23
N GLN A 321 2.37 -9.92 -27.37
CA GLN A 321 3.46 -10.71 -27.96
C GLN A 321 4.66 -10.81 -27.02
N PRO A 322 5.42 -11.92 -27.10
CA PRO A 322 6.64 -12.16 -26.28
C PRO A 322 7.73 -11.11 -26.46
#